data_b88c01602959e4d890c016a6fbae8586
#
_entry.id   b88c01602959e4d890c016a6fbae8586
#
_cell.length_a   1.000
_cell.length_b   1.000
_cell.length_c   1.000
_cell.angle_alpha   90.00
_cell.angle_beta   90.00
_cell.angle_gamma   90.00
#
_symmetry.space_group_name_H-M   'P 1'
#
loop_
_entity.id
_entity.type
_entity.pdbx_description
1 polymer ?
#
loop_
_entity_poly.entity_id
_entity_poly.type
_entity_poly.pdbx_seq_one_letter_code
_entity_poly.pdbx_strand_id
1 'polypeptide(L)'
;KATNSGDIINIASTAGLKGSANSSAYSASKSAVIGFSESLMYELRKENIRVTTLTPSTIATDMTIKDLKITNGDPERVLQPEDFAELIVDILKMNRRALIANASIFSTNP
;
A
#
# COMPACT_ATOMS: atom_id res chain seq x y z
N LYS A 1 -19.70 -1.57 24.82
CA LYS A 1 -18.47 -0.94 25.27
C LYS A 1 -17.59 -0.57 24.08
N ALA A 2 -17.10 0.65 24.06
CA ALA A 2 -16.18 1.07 23.01
C ALA A 2 -14.87 0.30 23.13
N THR A 3 -14.34 -0.17 22.01
CA THR A 3 -13.02 -0.77 22.01
C THR A 3 -11.97 0.33 21.94
N ASN A 4 -10.85 0.13 22.63
CA ASN A 4 -9.74 1.06 22.59
C ASN A 4 -8.69 0.58 21.58
N SER A 5 -9.15 0.08 20.45
CA SER A 5 -8.27 -0.44 19.43
C SER A 5 -8.83 -0.13 18.04
N GLY A 6 -7.97 -0.11 17.06
CA GLY A 6 -8.38 0.16 15.70
C GLY A 6 -7.24 -0.07 14.73
N ASP A 7 -7.55 0.05 13.46
CA ASP A 7 -6.58 -0.08 12.39
C ASP A 7 -6.77 1.04 11.38
N ILE A 8 -5.66 1.61 10.95
CA ILE A 8 -5.62 2.61 9.88
C ILE A 8 -4.69 2.05 8.83
N ILE A 9 -5.19 1.91 7.61
CA ILE A 9 -4.38 1.44 6.50
C ILE A 9 -4.28 2.57 5.48
N ASN A 10 -3.09 3.10 5.32
CA ASN A 10 -2.80 4.14 4.35
C ASN A 10 -2.17 3.52 3.11
N ILE A 11 -2.65 3.92 1.96
CA ILE A 11 -2.19 3.36 0.70
C ILE A 11 -1.32 4.39 0.00
N ALA A 12 -0.05 4.05 -0.17
CA ALA A 12 0.88 4.85 -0.93
C ALA A 12 1.13 4.17 -2.28
N SER A 13 2.39 4.05 -2.67
CA SER A 13 2.77 3.41 -3.91
C SER A 13 4.26 3.12 -3.86
N THR A 14 4.72 2.16 -4.62
CA THR A 14 6.17 1.96 -4.77
C THR A 14 6.85 3.20 -5.34
N ALA A 15 6.10 4.07 -6.03
CA ALA A 15 6.62 5.35 -6.50
C ALA A 15 7.03 6.27 -5.36
N GLY A 16 6.49 6.09 -4.14
CA GLY A 16 6.90 6.84 -2.98
C GLY A 16 8.21 6.37 -2.37
N LEU A 17 8.68 5.18 -2.75
CA LEU A 17 9.93 4.61 -2.24
C LEU A 17 11.13 5.09 -3.04
N LYS A 18 10.92 5.48 -4.29
CA LYS A 18 11.99 5.99 -5.13
C LYS A 18 11.39 6.83 -6.26
N GLY A 19 12.12 7.85 -6.68
CA GLY A 19 11.66 8.70 -7.77
C GLY A 19 11.85 8.05 -9.13
N SER A 20 11.19 8.59 -10.12
CA SER A 20 11.35 8.16 -11.50
C SER A 20 11.12 9.36 -12.42
N ALA A 21 11.57 9.23 -13.66
CA ALA A 21 11.40 10.31 -14.63
C ALA A 21 9.93 10.60 -14.89
N ASN A 22 9.62 11.87 -15.05
CA ASN A 22 8.27 12.34 -15.41
C ASN A 22 7.18 12.03 -14.37
N SER A 23 7.58 11.76 -13.12
CA SER A 23 6.60 11.46 -12.07
C SER A 23 6.94 12.12 -10.74
N SER A 24 7.65 13.25 -10.78
CA SER A 24 8.14 13.89 -9.55
C SER A 24 7.02 14.28 -8.59
N ALA A 25 5.94 14.89 -9.10
CA ALA A 25 4.83 15.30 -8.23
C ALA A 25 4.11 14.09 -7.63
N TYR A 26 3.90 13.05 -8.42
CA TYR A 26 3.26 11.84 -7.93
C TYR A 26 4.14 11.15 -6.87
N SER A 27 5.43 11.00 -7.17
CA SER A 27 6.37 10.39 -6.22
C SER A 27 6.43 11.18 -4.92
N ALA A 28 6.46 12.51 -5.00
CA ALA A 28 6.50 13.36 -3.82
C ALA A 28 5.23 13.19 -2.98
N SER A 29 4.06 13.13 -3.62
CA SER A 29 2.80 12.96 -2.90
C SER A 29 2.74 11.61 -2.19
N LYS A 30 3.21 10.54 -2.84
CA LYS A 30 3.20 9.22 -2.24
C LYS A 30 4.26 9.09 -1.14
N SER A 31 5.42 9.75 -1.29
CA SER A 31 6.42 9.81 -0.23
C SER A 31 5.89 10.53 1.00
N ALA A 32 5.09 11.58 0.80
CA ALA A 32 4.47 12.30 1.91
C ALA A 32 3.52 11.38 2.69
N VAL A 33 2.74 10.55 1.98
CA VAL A 33 1.86 9.59 2.64
C VAL A 33 2.68 8.59 3.47
N ILE A 34 3.79 8.11 2.94
CA ILE A 34 4.65 7.16 3.66
C ILE A 34 5.21 7.79 4.94
N GLY A 35 5.76 8.99 4.83
CA GLY A 35 6.32 9.69 5.99
C GLY A 35 5.28 10.03 7.04
N PHE A 36 4.13 10.52 6.60
CA PHE A 36 3.03 10.83 7.50
C PHE A 36 2.55 9.58 8.23
N SER A 37 2.37 8.47 7.50
CA SER A 37 1.91 7.21 8.07
C SER A 37 2.89 6.66 9.09
N GLU A 38 4.19 6.78 8.82
CA GLU A 38 5.20 6.30 9.76
C GLU A 38 5.15 7.09 11.06
N SER A 39 5.05 8.41 10.97
CA SER A 39 4.91 9.25 12.16
C SER A 39 3.65 8.91 12.93
N LEU A 40 2.56 8.74 12.22
CA LEU A 40 1.28 8.40 12.82
C LEU A 40 1.34 7.06 13.53
N MET A 41 2.04 6.09 12.94
CA MET A 41 2.23 4.78 13.53
C MET A 41 2.90 4.88 14.91
N TYR A 42 3.99 5.67 14.99
CA TYR A 42 4.68 5.83 16.26
C TYR A 42 3.83 6.58 17.29
N GLU A 43 2.99 7.50 16.86
CA GLU A 43 2.13 8.24 17.77
C GLU A 43 0.99 7.40 18.32
N LEU A 44 0.37 6.58 17.48
CA LEU A 44 -0.88 5.89 17.82
C LEU A 44 -0.70 4.47 18.35
N ARG A 45 0.47 3.86 18.16
CA ARG A 45 0.67 2.49 18.61
C ARG A 45 0.47 2.32 20.11
N LYS A 46 0.76 3.35 20.88
CA LYS A 46 0.58 3.34 22.34
C LYS A 46 -0.89 3.28 22.73
N GLU A 47 -1.78 3.60 21.82
CA GLU A 47 -3.21 3.60 22.07
C GLU A 47 -3.89 2.39 21.42
N ASN A 48 -3.12 1.36 21.09
CA ASN A 48 -3.62 0.15 20.45
C ASN A 48 -4.23 0.39 19.07
N ILE A 49 -3.77 1.42 18.39
CA ILE A 49 -4.17 1.69 17.01
C ILE A 49 -2.99 1.30 16.12
N ARG A 50 -3.24 0.37 15.22
CA ARG A 50 -2.21 -0.07 14.27
C ARG A 50 -2.33 0.78 13.01
N VAL A 51 -1.22 1.37 12.61
CA VAL A 51 -1.15 2.15 11.37
C VAL A 51 -0.23 1.42 10.41
N THR A 52 -0.75 1.03 9.28
CA THR A 52 -0.02 0.27 8.26
C THR A 52 0.04 1.08 6.97
N THR A 53 1.22 1.16 6.39
CA THR A 53 1.40 1.79 5.07
C THR A 53 1.58 0.70 4.04
N LEU A 54 0.75 0.71 3.00
CA LEU A 54 0.85 -0.23 1.90
C LEU A 54 1.41 0.47 0.66
N THR A 55 2.37 -0.17 0.03
CA THR A 55 3.00 0.36 -1.18
C THR A 55 2.90 -0.65 -2.30
N PRO A 56 1.73 -0.72 -2.95
CA PRO A 56 1.58 -1.63 -4.08
C PRO A 56 2.31 -1.11 -5.31
N SER A 57 2.77 -2.02 -6.15
CA SER A 57 3.21 -1.67 -7.49
C SER A 57 1.95 -1.51 -8.35
N THR A 58 2.11 -1.45 -9.66
CA THR A 58 0.97 -1.24 -10.54
C THR A 58 -0.04 -2.37 -10.42
N ILE A 59 -1.31 -2.00 -10.18
CA ILE A 59 -2.42 -2.94 -10.09
C ILE A 59 -3.20 -2.86 -11.40
N ALA A 60 -3.66 -4.02 -11.87
CA ALA A 60 -4.42 -4.09 -13.10
C ALA A 60 -5.77 -3.38 -12.96
N THR A 61 -5.89 -2.25 -13.60
CA THR A 61 -7.13 -1.50 -13.72
C THR A 61 -7.27 -1.10 -15.17
N ASP A 62 -8.45 -0.71 -15.59
CA ASP A 62 -8.66 -0.29 -16.98
C ASP A 62 -7.68 0.82 -17.35
N MET A 63 -7.46 1.77 -16.47
CA MET A 63 -6.56 2.87 -16.74
C MET A 63 -5.10 2.41 -16.92
N THR A 64 -4.61 1.58 -16.02
CA THR A 64 -3.22 1.15 -16.07
C THR A 64 -2.94 0.25 -17.25
N ILE A 65 -3.86 -0.64 -17.60
CA ILE A 65 -3.68 -1.55 -18.71
C ILE A 65 -3.70 -0.81 -20.06
N LYS A 66 -4.65 0.11 -20.22
CA LYS A 66 -4.78 0.86 -21.47
C LYS A 66 -3.68 1.89 -21.66
N ASP A 67 -3.34 2.62 -20.61
CA ASP A 67 -2.49 3.79 -20.73
C ASP A 67 -1.00 3.46 -20.60
N LEU A 68 -0.66 2.51 -19.76
CA LEU A 68 0.73 2.21 -19.45
C LEU A 68 1.30 1.01 -20.17
N LYS A 69 0.46 0.14 -20.69
CA LYS A 69 0.85 -1.06 -21.47
C LYS A 69 1.95 -1.86 -20.77
N ILE A 70 1.75 -2.09 -19.48
CA ILE A 70 2.79 -2.60 -18.61
C ILE A 70 3.01 -4.11 -18.68
N THR A 71 2.15 -4.85 -19.39
CA THR A 71 2.14 -6.32 -19.33
C THR A 71 2.37 -6.99 -20.67
N ASN A 72 2.83 -6.27 -21.68
CA ASN A 72 2.93 -6.80 -23.04
C ASN A 72 1.60 -7.41 -23.51
N GLY A 73 0.48 -6.85 -23.06
CA GLY A 73 -0.83 -7.29 -23.49
C GLY A 73 -1.47 -8.35 -22.60
N ASP A 74 -0.80 -8.80 -21.54
CA ASP A 74 -1.36 -9.79 -20.62
C ASP A 74 -1.64 -9.16 -19.25
N PRO A 75 -2.87 -8.69 -19.02
CA PRO A 75 -3.20 -8.03 -17.76
C PRO A 75 -3.17 -8.96 -16.55
N GLU A 76 -3.21 -10.27 -16.74
CA GLU A 76 -3.20 -11.20 -15.61
C GLU A 76 -1.80 -11.38 -15.01
N ARG A 77 -0.78 -10.84 -15.64
CA ARG A 77 0.59 -10.94 -15.11
C ARG A 77 0.90 -9.89 -14.06
N VAL A 78 0.05 -8.89 -13.89
CA VAL A 78 0.23 -7.86 -12.86
C VAL A 78 -0.74 -8.11 -11.72
N LEU A 79 -0.48 -7.42 -10.60
CA LEU A 79 -1.36 -7.51 -9.43
C LEU A 79 -2.80 -7.19 -9.82
N GLN A 80 -3.72 -7.98 -9.28
CA GLN A 80 -5.14 -7.75 -9.43
C GLN A 80 -5.67 -7.04 -8.18
N PRO A 81 -6.79 -6.32 -8.29
CA PRO A 81 -7.40 -5.72 -7.10
C PRO A 81 -7.68 -6.74 -6.00
N GLU A 82 -8.03 -7.97 -6.38
CA GLU A 82 -8.30 -9.05 -5.43
C GLU A 82 -7.06 -9.42 -4.60
N ASP A 83 -5.88 -9.38 -5.22
CA ASP A 83 -4.62 -9.68 -4.53
C ASP A 83 -4.36 -8.65 -3.44
N PHE A 84 -4.62 -7.39 -3.75
CA PHE A 84 -4.42 -6.28 -2.82
C PHE A 84 -5.42 -6.37 -1.67
N ALA A 85 -6.67 -6.68 -1.98
CA ALA A 85 -7.71 -6.83 -0.96
C ALA A 85 -7.38 -7.98 -0.02
N GLU A 86 -6.87 -9.08 -0.54
CA GLU A 86 -6.47 -10.22 0.29
C GLU A 86 -5.39 -9.84 1.29
N LEU A 87 -4.40 -9.07 0.83
CA LEU A 87 -3.34 -8.59 1.72
C LEU A 87 -3.91 -7.75 2.87
N ILE A 88 -4.83 -6.84 2.55
CA ILE A 88 -5.45 -5.99 3.56
C ILE A 88 -6.19 -6.83 4.60
N VAL A 89 -6.98 -7.79 4.16
CA VAL A 89 -7.72 -8.67 5.06
C VAL A 89 -6.77 -9.46 5.95
N ASP A 90 -5.70 -9.99 5.38
CA ASP A 90 -4.72 -10.77 6.15
C ASP A 90 -4.05 -9.92 7.22
N ILE A 91 -3.72 -8.67 6.91
CA ILE A 91 -3.15 -7.76 7.88
C ILE A 91 -4.13 -7.49 9.02
N LEU A 92 -5.38 -7.28 8.70
CA LEU A 92 -6.41 -7.00 9.71
C LEU A 92 -6.66 -8.18 10.62
N LYS A 93 -6.45 -9.40 10.12
CA LYS A 93 -6.65 -10.63 10.89
C LYS A 93 -5.50 -10.98 11.83
N MET A 94 -4.37 -10.33 11.69
CA MET A 94 -3.23 -10.64 12.54
C MET A 94 -3.52 -10.34 14.00
N ASN A 95 -2.88 -11.11 14.89
CA ASN A 95 -3.02 -10.90 16.33
C ASN A 95 -2.73 -9.44 16.68
N ARG A 96 -3.52 -8.87 17.56
CA ARG A 96 -3.41 -7.45 17.93
C ARG A 96 -2.03 -7.03 18.43
N ARG A 97 -1.25 -7.96 18.95
CA ARG A 97 0.11 -7.62 19.41
C ARG A 97 1.10 -7.45 18.27
N ALA A 98 0.73 -7.84 17.05
CA ALA A 98 1.59 -7.72 15.88
C ALA A 98 1.18 -6.50 15.06
N LEU A 99 2.16 -5.70 14.69
CA LEU A 99 1.94 -4.51 13.87
C LEU A 99 2.80 -4.61 12.62
N ILE A 100 2.14 -4.61 11.47
CA ILE A 100 2.85 -4.50 10.21
C ILE A 100 2.96 -3.00 9.89
N ALA A 101 4.16 -2.47 10.03
CA ALA A 101 4.36 -1.03 9.83
C ALA A 101 4.21 -0.65 8.36
N ASN A 102 4.76 -1.46 7.48
CA ASN A 102 4.64 -1.23 6.04
C ASN A 102 4.74 -2.55 5.30
N ALA A 103 4.18 -2.59 4.11
CA ALA A 103 4.27 -3.75 3.24
C ALA A 103 4.23 -3.30 1.80
N SER A 104 5.19 -3.79 1.02
CA SER A 104 5.23 -3.54 -0.41
C SER A 104 4.80 -4.81 -1.12
N ILE A 105 3.97 -4.66 -2.14
CA ILE A 105 3.49 -5.79 -2.91
C ILE A 105 3.73 -5.52 -4.39
N PHE A 106 4.36 -6.46 -5.05
CA PHE A 106 4.76 -6.36 -6.45
C PHE A 106 4.17 -7.51 -7.24
N SER A 107 4.01 -7.30 -8.54
CA SER A 107 3.72 -8.42 -9.42
C SER A 107 4.95 -9.33 -9.45
N THR A 108 4.72 -10.63 -9.43
CA THR A 108 5.84 -11.58 -9.43
C THR A 108 6.63 -11.51 -10.73
N ASN A 109 5.94 -11.45 -11.84
CA ASN A 109 6.57 -11.41 -13.15
C ASN A 109 5.66 -10.70 -14.14
N PRO A 110 5.67 -9.37 -14.13
CA PRO A 110 4.74 -8.58 -14.97
C PRO A 110 5.04 -8.67 -16.46
#